data_0ada00e53f4eeb44d79c0f1ab59b5713
#
_entry.id   0ada00e53f4eeb44d79c0f1ab59b5713
#
_cell.length_a   1.000
_cell.length_b   1.000
_cell.length_c   1.000
_cell.angle_alpha   90.00
_cell.angle_beta   90.00
_cell.angle_gamma   90.00
#
_symmetry.space_group_name_H-M   'P 1'
#
loop_
_entity.id
_entity.type
_entity.pdbx_description
1 polymer ?
#
loop_
_entity_poly.entity_id
_entity_poly.type
_entity_poly.pdbx_seq_one_letter_code
_entity_poly.pdbx_strand_id
1 'polypeptide(L)'
;MNRPFLSLILPAHNEEHRLPKTLSQAHDFFQKQNYSVEIVVVENGSQDRTLELAQSFTRQIPYLHVIHEDQRGKGLAVKRGMLEAKGEYRFIADVDFSMPIAEINRFIPPQLPDLDVAIASREAPGAVRYNEPPYRHLTGRVFNTLVRLVALPGLQDTQCGFKCFRAAVAEDIFRYQTIPGWTFDVEVLYIARLRGYRIVEIPIPWYFDANSKVRVMKDSIQMALDLLAIRRNHLRGFYAPEHHP
;
A
#
# COMPACT_ATOMS: atom_id res chain seq x y z
N MET A 1 -7.46 -18.05 18.67
CA MET A 1 -7.99 -17.87 17.28
C MET A 1 -6.85 -18.13 16.34
N ASN A 2 -7.05 -18.86 15.25
CA ASN A 2 -6.00 -19.07 14.26
C ASN A 2 -5.66 -17.73 13.59
N ARG A 3 -4.39 -17.49 13.33
CA ARG A 3 -3.88 -16.33 12.60
C ARG A 3 -4.52 -16.29 11.21
N PRO A 4 -5.04 -15.14 10.73
CA PRO A 4 -5.50 -15.01 9.35
C PRO A 4 -4.37 -15.29 8.37
N PHE A 5 -4.70 -15.89 7.22
CA PHE A 5 -3.71 -16.04 6.15
C PHE A 5 -3.39 -14.69 5.50
N LEU A 6 -4.41 -13.86 5.28
CA LEU A 6 -4.27 -12.56 4.62
C LEU A 6 -4.91 -11.44 5.45
N SER A 7 -4.21 -10.30 5.60
CA SER A 7 -4.79 -9.03 6.02
C SER A 7 -4.86 -8.09 4.83
N LEU A 8 -6.06 -7.59 4.51
CA LEU A 8 -6.24 -6.50 3.54
C LEU A 8 -6.31 -5.16 4.28
N ILE A 9 -5.31 -4.30 4.06
CA ILE A 9 -5.21 -2.98 4.67
C ILE A 9 -5.72 -1.92 3.68
N LEU A 10 -6.75 -1.17 4.08
CA LEU A 10 -7.41 -0.13 3.29
C LEU A 10 -7.26 1.22 4.01
N PRO A 11 -6.27 2.06 3.65
CA PRO A 11 -6.18 3.41 4.17
C PRO A 11 -7.30 4.27 3.58
N ALA A 12 -8.10 4.90 4.43
CA ALA A 12 -9.29 5.66 4.03
C ALA A 12 -9.27 7.09 4.59
N HIS A 13 -9.39 8.10 3.71
CA HIS A 13 -9.52 9.51 4.07
C HIS A 13 -10.51 10.20 3.14
N ASN A 14 -11.65 10.64 3.65
CA ASN A 14 -12.75 11.22 2.87
C ASN A 14 -13.19 10.29 1.71
N GLU A 15 -13.59 9.07 2.07
CA GLU A 15 -13.96 8.00 1.11
C GLU A 15 -15.42 7.57 1.25
N GLU A 16 -16.31 8.42 1.80
CA GLU A 16 -17.72 8.07 2.06
C GLU A 16 -18.44 7.53 0.82
N HIS A 17 -18.08 8.00 -0.39
CA HIS A 17 -18.71 7.57 -1.63
C HIS A 17 -18.15 6.27 -2.20
N ARG A 18 -16.88 5.94 -1.91
CA ARG A 18 -16.20 4.76 -2.47
C ARG A 18 -16.14 3.58 -1.50
N LEU A 19 -15.91 3.86 -0.22
CA LEU A 19 -15.68 2.83 0.79
C LEU A 19 -16.80 1.78 0.88
N PRO A 20 -18.11 2.11 0.84
CA PRO A 20 -19.17 1.12 0.89
C PRO A 20 -19.10 0.09 -0.25
N LYS A 21 -18.88 0.57 -1.48
CA LYS A 21 -18.72 -0.32 -2.65
C LYS A 21 -17.49 -1.20 -2.52
N THR A 22 -16.37 -0.63 -2.08
CA THR A 22 -15.10 -1.32 -1.90
C THR A 22 -15.22 -2.44 -0.86
N LEU A 23 -15.85 -2.17 0.28
CA LEU A 23 -16.07 -3.18 1.33
C LEU A 23 -16.99 -4.30 0.86
N SER A 24 -18.07 -3.99 0.14
CA SER A 24 -18.95 -5.02 -0.44
C SER A 24 -18.19 -5.88 -1.45
N GLN A 25 -17.43 -5.30 -2.36
CA GLN A 25 -16.63 -6.03 -3.34
C GLN A 25 -15.57 -6.91 -2.67
N ALA A 26 -14.91 -6.40 -1.63
CA ALA A 26 -13.94 -7.17 -0.86
C ALA A 26 -14.60 -8.35 -0.16
N HIS A 27 -15.75 -8.14 0.47
CA HIS A 27 -16.52 -9.18 1.14
C HIS A 27 -16.93 -10.27 0.16
N ASP A 28 -17.57 -9.92 -0.95
CA ASP A 28 -18.03 -10.86 -1.99
C ASP A 28 -16.87 -11.67 -2.61
N PHE A 29 -15.72 -11.04 -2.75
CA PHE A 29 -14.52 -11.73 -3.23
C PHE A 29 -13.99 -12.73 -2.20
N PHE A 30 -13.81 -12.30 -0.95
CA PHE A 30 -13.21 -13.14 0.09
C PHE A 30 -14.10 -14.29 0.53
N GLN A 31 -15.43 -14.15 0.46
CA GLN A 31 -16.34 -15.28 0.70
C GLN A 31 -16.13 -16.46 -0.27
N LYS A 32 -15.53 -16.23 -1.43
CA LYS A 32 -15.26 -17.26 -2.45
C LYS A 32 -13.85 -17.85 -2.34
N GLN A 33 -13.04 -17.35 -1.41
CA GLN A 33 -11.66 -17.85 -1.22
C GLN A 33 -11.64 -18.99 -0.19
N ASN A 34 -10.63 -19.85 -0.29
CA ASN A 34 -10.40 -20.98 0.61
C ASN A 34 -9.38 -20.67 1.74
N TYR A 35 -9.05 -19.40 1.94
CA TYR A 35 -8.15 -18.95 2.99
C TYR A 35 -8.84 -17.95 3.93
N SER A 36 -8.34 -17.90 5.18
CA SER A 36 -8.84 -16.95 6.17
C SER A 36 -8.33 -15.54 5.93
N VAL A 37 -9.19 -14.54 6.16
CA VAL A 37 -8.86 -13.12 5.90
C VAL A 37 -9.33 -12.26 7.07
N GLU A 38 -8.64 -11.14 7.27
CA GLU A 38 -9.14 -9.94 7.94
C GLU A 38 -9.06 -8.74 7.00
N ILE A 39 -10.00 -7.81 7.14
CA ILE A 39 -9.96 -6.50 6.47
C ILE A 39 -9.70 -5.46 7.56
N VAL A 40 -8.71 -4.61 7.35
CA VAL A 40 -8.34 -3.53 8.27
C VAL A 40 -8.52 -2.19 7.54
N VAL A 41 -9.61 -1.50 7.84
CA VAL A 41 -9.80 -0.11 7.39
C VAL A 41 -9.10 0.80 8.38
N VAL A 42 -8.14 1.59 7.90
CA VAL A 42 -7.51 2.63 8.71
C VAL A 42 -8.03 3.98 8.21
N GLU A 43 -9.03 4.48 8.91
CA GLU A 43 -9.55 5.82 8.67
C GLU A 43 -8.62 6.85 9.31
N ASN A 44 -8.23 7.89 8.56
CA ASN A 44 -7.24 8.85 9.03
C ASN A 44 -7.68 10.30 8.83
N GLY A 45 -8.37 10.81 9.84
CA GLY A 45 -8.75 12.22 9.95
C GLY A 45 -9.73 12.69 8.86
N SER A 46 -10.71 11.87 8.49
CA SER A 46 -11.78 12.27 7.56
C SER A 46 -12.69 13.32 8.16
N GLN A 47 -13.23 14.17 7.30
CA GLN A 47 -14.23 15.20 7.63
C GLN A 47 -15.64 14.84 7.14
N ASP A 48 -15.76 13.73 6.42
CA ASP A 48 -17.00 13.17 5.90
C ASP A 48 -17.46 11.96 6.74
N ARG A 49 -18.41 11.19 6.26
CA ARG A 49 -18.97 10.04 6.97
C ARG A 49 -18.12 8.75 6.82
N THR A 50 -16.87 8.84 6.39
CA THR A 50 -16.01 7.66 6.16
C THR A 50 -15.93 6.77 7.40
N LEU A 51 -15.65 7.33 8.58
CA LEU A 51 -15.53 6.56 9.83
C LEU A 51 -16.86 5.88 10.22
N GLU A 52 -17.95 6.63 10.19
CA GLU A 52 -19.30 6.13 10.50
C GLU A 52 -19.66 4.94 9.59
N LEU A 53 -19.43 5.10 8.29
CA LEU A 53 -19.71 4.06 7.30
C LEU A 53 -18.82 2.83 7.53
N ALA A 54 -17.51 3.01 7.73
CA ALA A 54 -16.61 1.89 8.03
C ALA A 54 -17.11 1.09 9.24
N GLN A 55 -17.45 1.78 10.32
CA GLN A 55 -17.97 1.15 11.54
C GLN A 55 -19.30 0.42 11.31
N SER A 56 -20.18 0.95 10.49
CA SER A 56 -21.47 0.31 10.20
C SER A 56 -21.32 -1.05 9.51
N PHE A 57 -20.30 -1.20 8.65
CA PHE A 57 -20.03 -2.47 7.95
C PHE A 57 -19.47 -3.57 8.86
N THR A 58 -18.96 -3.28 10.05
CA THR A 58 -18.48 -4.32 10.98
C THR A 58 -19.59 -5.28 11.43
N ARG A 59 -20.85 -4.85 11.37
CA ARG A 59 -22.02 -5.71 11.66
C ARG A 59 -22.30 -6.72 10.54
N GLN A 60 -21.88 -6.41 9.32
CA GLN A 60 -22.13 -7.24 8.12
C GLN A 60 -20.91 -8.10 7.78
N ILE A 61 -19.71 -7.61 8.08
CA ILE A 61 -18.43 -8.26 7.77
C ILE A 61 -17.71 -8.57 9.09
N PRO A 62 -17.87 -9.80 9.64
CA PRO A 62 -17.35 -10.14 10.98
C PRO A 62 -15.83 -10.10 11.12
N TYR A 63 -15.09 -10.12 10.01
CA TYR A 63 -13.64 -10.04 9.94
C TYR A 63 -13.13 -8.66 9.51
N LEU A 64 -14.00 -7.64 9.56
CA LEU A 64 -13.63 -6.23 9.35
C LEU A 64 -13.26 -5.59 10.68
N HIS A 65 -12.09 -4.95 10.71
CA HIS A 65 -11.60 -4.12 11.80
C HIS A 65 -11.46 -2.69 11.32
N VAL A 66 -11.88 -1.74 12.14
CA VAL A 66 -11.76 -0.31 11.84
C VAL A 66 -10.83 0.33 12.87
N ILE A 67 -9.79 0.97 12.38
CA ILE A 67 -8.83 1.73 13.19
C ILE A 67 -9.02 3.20 12.84
N HIS A 68 -9.11 4.05 13.86
CA HIS A 68 -9.09 5.50 13.70
C HIS A 68 -7.69 6.03 14.00
N GLU A 69 -7.16 6.85 13.08
CA GLU A 69 -5.89 7.55 13.21
C GLU A 69 -6.17 9.06 13.13
N ASP A 70 -5.90 9.79 14.20
CA ASP A 70 -6.20 11.22 14.29
C ASP A 70 -5.41 12.07 13.29
N GLN A 71 -4.19 11.63 12.98
CA GLN A 71 -3.30 12.38 12.11
C GLN A 71 -3.53 12.02 10.64
N ARG A 72 -3.70 13.05 9.82
CA ARG A 72 -3.82 12.87 8.38
C ARG A 72 -2.49 12.46 7.75
N GLY A 73 -2.52 11.40 6.95
CA GLY A 73 -1.36 10.96 6.16
C GLY A 73 -1.53 9.53 5.68
N LYS A 74 -1.44 9.29 4.37
CA LYS A 74 -1.58 7.94 3.81
C LYS A 74 -0.52 7.00 4.39
N GLY A 75 0.73 7.47 4.50
CA GLY A 75 1.81 6.69 5.10
C GLY A 75 1.56 6.34 6.57
N LEU A 76 0.98 7.25 7.36
CA LEU A 76 0.61 6.96 8.75
C LEU A 76 -0.47 5.88 8.83
N ALA A 77 -1.54 6.02 8.04
CA ALA A 77 -2.61 5.04 8.01
C ALA A 77 -2.11 3.65 7.60
N VAL A 78 -1.26 3.59 6.57
CA VAL A 78 -0.67 2.33 6.13
C VAL A 78 0.25 1.74 7.20
N LYS A 79 1.15 2.53 7.79
CA LYS A 79 2.02 2.09 8.89
C LYS A 79 1.20 1.48 10.02
N ARG A 80 0.16 2.18 10.46
CA ARG A 80 -0.72 1.73 11.54
C ARG A 80 -1.38 0.40 11.19
N GLY A 81 -2.00 0.31 10.02
CA GLY A 81 -2.65 -0.91 9.56
C GLY A 81 -1.68 -2.09 9.41
N MET A 82 -0.49 -1.84 8.85
CA MET A 82 0.52 -2.88 8.65
C MET A 82 1.08 -3.43 9.96
N LEU A 83 1.22 -2.61 10.99
CA LEU A 83 1.74 -3.04 12.30
C LEU A 83 0.66 -3.71 13.16
N GLU A 84 -0.61 -3.32 13.04
CA GLU A 84 -1.72 -3.91 13.81
C GLU A 84 -2.33 -5.16 13.15
N ALA A 85 -2.13 -5.33 11.85
CA ALA A 85 -2.61 -6.49 11.10
C ALA A 85 -2.01 -7.80 11.61
N LYS A 86 -2.82 -8.87 11.62
CA LYS A 86 -2.47 -10.18 12.21
C LYS A 86 -2.17 -11.25 11.16
N GLY A 87 -2.47 -10.99 9.87
CA GLY A 87 -2.29 -11.96 8.80
C GLY A 87 -0.86 -12.37 8.57
N GLU A 88 -0.68 -13.58 8.04
CA GLU A 88 0.62 -14.09 7.59
C GLU A 88 1.16 -13.25 6.43
N TYR A 89 0.26 -12.84 5.54
CA TYR A 89 0.52 -11.90 4.46
C TYR A 89 -0.29 -10.62 4.71
N ARG A 90 0.35 -9.46 4.55
CA ARG A 90 -0.27 -8.14 4.76
C ARG A 90 -0.31 -7.39 3.44
N PHE A 91 -1.51 -7.09 2.99
CA PHE A 91 -1.76 -6.54 1.66
C PHE A 91 -2.32 -5.13 1.75
N ILE A 92 -1.64 -4.17 1.16
CA ILE A 92 -2.12 -2.79 1.01
C ILE A 92 -2.92 -2.70 -0.29
N ALA A 93 -4.12 -2.12 -0.24
CA ALA A 93 -4.87 -1.71 -1.42
C ALA A 93 -5.50 -0.34 -1.24
N ASP A 94 -5.58 0.45 -2.32
CA ASP A 94 -6.31 1.71 -2.30
C ASP A 94 -7.82 1.46 -2.33
N VAL A 95 -8.59 2.34 -1.66
CA VAL A 95 -10.06 2.21 -1.53
C VAL A 95 -10.79 2.30 -2.88
N ASP A 96 -10.17 2.87 -3.91
CA ASP A 96 -10.78 3.01 -5.23
C ASP A 96 -10.78 1.72 -6.07
N PHE A 97 -10.02 0.69 -5.63
CA PHE A 97 -9.80 -0.53 -6.40
C PHE A 97 -9.50 -0.26 -7.88
N SER A 98 -8.65 0.74 -8.15
CA SER A 98 -8.07 0.97 -9.48
C SER A 98 -7.40 -0.28 -10.05
N MET A 99 -7.05 -1.24 -9.19
CA MET A 99 -6.71 -2.62 -9.53
C MET A 99 -7.84 -3.55 -9.08
N PRO A 100 -8.30 -4.49 -9.94
CA PRO A 100 -9.32 -5.46 -9.55
C PRO A 100 -8.88 -6.28 -8.33
N ILE A 101 -9.76 -6.44 -7.35
CA ILE A 101 -9.44 -7.18 -6.12
C ILE A 101 -9.00 -8.62 -6.39
N ALA A 102 -9.47 -9.23 -7.47
CA ALA A 102 -9.08 -10.60 -7.86
C ALA A 102 -7.57 -10.74 -8.13
N GLU A 103 -6.88 -9.65 -8.46
CA GLU A 103 -5.44 -9.65 -8.67
C GLU A 103 -4.66 -9.99 -7.39
N ILE A 104 -5.24 -9.84 -6.19
CA ILE A 104 -4.60 -10.19 -4.91
C ILE A 104 -4.00 -11.60 -4.94
N ASN A 105 -4.72 -12.57 -5.53
CA ASN A 105 -4.28 -13.97 -5.56
C ASN A 105 -2.95 -14.17 -6.31
N ARG A 106 -2.56 -13.27 -7.19
CA ARG A 106 -1.26 -13.32 -7.89
C ARG A 106 -0.07 -12.91 -7.01
N PHE A 107 -0.34 -12.30 -5.86
CA PHE A 107 0.66 -11.74 -4.95
C PHE A 107 0.90 -12.63 -3.73
N ILE A 108 0.20 -13.73 -3.60
CA ILE A 108 0.25 -14.62 -2.44
C ILE A 108 0.47 -16.07 -2.91
N PRO A 109 0.94 -16.98 -2.03
CA PRO A 109 0.97 -18.40 -2.34
C PRO A 109 -0.42 -18.97 -2.69
N PRO A 110 -0.48 -19.99 -3.56
CA PRO A 110 0.63 -20.68 -4.21
C PRO A 110 1.18 -20.00 -5.45
N GLN A 111 0.54 -18.93 -5.98
CA GLN A 111 0.94 -18.28 -7.23
C GLN A 111 2.29 -17.57 -7.11
N LEU A 112 2.60 -17.05 -5.93
CA LEU A 112 3.88 -16.44 -5.61
C LEU A 112 4.47 -17.08 -4.34
N PRO A 113 5.18 -18.21 -4.46
CA PRO A 113 5.89 -18.81 -3.33
C PRO A 113 7.08 -17.92 -2.91
N ASP A 114 7.56 -18.10 -1.68
CA ASP A 114 8.76 -17.43 -1.14
C ASP A 114 8.71 -15.89 -1.22
N LEU A 115 7.57 -15.34 -0.89
CA LEU A 115 7.31 -13.91 -0.91
C LEU A 115 7.93 -13.22 0.32
N ASP A 116 8.80 -12.23 0.08
CA ASP A 116 9.11 -11.18 1.06
C ASP A 116 8.26 -9.95 0.80
N VAL A 117 8.38 -9.35 -0.39
CA VAL A 117 7.62 -8.18 -0.85
C VAL A 117 7.21 -8.38 -2.30
N ALA A 118 5.93 -8.23 -2.60
CA ALA A 118 5.43 -8.15 -3.97
C ALA A 118 4.71 -6.81 -4.19
N ILE A 119 5.04 -6.13 -5.28
CA ILE A 119 4.45 -4.86 -5.65
C ILE A 119 3.80 -4.93 -7.02
N ALA A 120 2.65 -4.31 -7.16
CA ALA A 120 2.03 -4.11 -8.45
C ALA A 120 2.82 -3.10 -9.27
N SER A 121 2.97 -3.36 -10.55
CA SER A 121 3.66 -2.46 -11.46
C SER A 121 2.80 -2.15 -12.69
N ARG A 122 2.60 -0.86 -12.93
CA ARG A 122 1.92 -0.32 -14.12
C ARG A 122 2.89 -0.15 -15.29
N GLU A 123 4.20 -0.36 -15.04
CA GLU A 123 5.29 -0.18 -16.00
C GLU A 123 5.99 -1.49 -16.37
N ALA A 124 5.77 -2.57 -15.62
CA ALA A 124 6.38 -3.87 -15.92
C ALA A 124 5.83 -4.46 -17.22
N PRO A 125 6.61 -5.24 -17.97
CA PRO A 125 6.15 -5.90 -19.19
C PRO A 125 4.88 -6.73 -18.95
N GLY A 126 3.82 -6.47 -19.73
CA GLY A 126 2.51 -7.10 -19.57
C GLY A 126 1.51 -6.30 -18.72
N ALA A 127 1.92 -5.18 -18.12
CA ALA A 127 0.98 -4.25 -17.48
C ALA A 127 0.12 -3.51 -18.51
N VAL A 128 -1.14 -3.24 -18.16
CA VAL A 128 -2.08 -2.52 -19.02
C VAL A 128 -2.68 -1.37 -18.25
N ARG A 129 -2.66 -0.17 -18.84
CA ARG A 129 -3.27 1.03 -18.29
C ARG A 129 -4.53 1.38 -19.07
N TYR A 130 -5.64 1.50 -18.37
CA TYR A 130 -6.93 1.85 -18.96
C TYR A 130 -7.33 3.29 -18.62
N ASN A 131 -7.72 4.05 -19.65
CA ASN A 131 -8.30 5.39 -19.55
C ASN A 131 -7.37 6.46 -18.91
N GLU A 132 -6.05 6.24 -18.82
CA GLU A 132 -5.13 7.22 -18.27
C GLU A 132 -4.84 8.36 -19.26
N PRO A 133 -5.00 9.64 -18.86
CA PRO A 133 -4.59 10.77 -19.69
C PRO A 133 -3.07 10.80 -19.93
N PRO A 134 -2.59 11.05 -21.17
CA PRO A 134 -1.17 10.98 -21.52
C PRO A 134 -0.26 11.89 -20.65
N TYR A 135 -0.76 13.06 -20.25
CA TYR A 135 0.02 13.99 -19.43
C TYR A 135 0.30 13.43 -18.02
N ARG A 136 -0.65 12.66 -17.45
CA ARG A 136 -0.46 12.02 -16.14
C ARG A 136 0.55 10.89 -16.21
N HIS A 137 0.49 10.09 -17.26
CA HIS A 137 1.48 9.06 -17.52
C HIS A 137 2.89 9.66 -17.60
N LEU A 138 3.06 10.74 -18.38
CA LEU A 138 4.35 11.40 -18.51
C LEU A 138 4.88 11.92 -17.17
N THR A 139 4.04 12.59 -16.39
CA THR A 139 4.43 13.11 -15.06
C THR A 139 4.82 11.99 -14.11
N GLY A 140 4.05 10.89 -14.09
CA GLY A 140 4.36 9.72 -13.28
C GLY A 140 5.71 9.09 -13.67
N ARG A 141 6.01 8.98 -14.96
CA ARG A 141 7.29 8.48 -15.47
C ARG A 141 8.49 9.34 -15.08
N VAL A 142 8.34 10.66 -15.11
CA VAL A 142 9.40 11.59 -14.67
C VAL A 142 9.72 11.33 -13.20
N PHE A 143 8.70 11.25 -12.35
CA PHE A 143 8.92 10.99 -10.93
C PHE A 143 9.49 9.59 -10.68
N ASN A 144 8.97 8.55 -11.33
CA ASN A 144 9.53 7.19 -11.24
C ASN A 144 11.00 7.15 -11.65
N THR A 145 11.38 7.91 -12.68
CA THR A 145 12.79 8.02 -13.09
C THR A 145 13.64 8.63 -11.99
N LEU A 146 13.16 9.69 -11.34
CA LEU A 146 13.85 10.29 -10.20
C LEU A 146 14.03 9.30 -9.04
N VAL A 147 12.98 8.57 -8.68
CA VAL A 147 13.03 7.53 -7.63
C VAL A 147 14.06 6.46 -7.99
N ARG A 148 14.07 6.00 -9.24
CA ARG A 148 15.04 4.98 -9.71
C ARG A 148 16.49 5.45 -9.63
N LEU A 149 16.74 6.70 -9.98
CA LEU A 149 18.09 7.26 -9.93
C LEU A 149 18.58 7.53 -8.50
N VAL A 150 17.69 7.96 -7.61
CA VAL A 150 18.07 8.45 -6.27
C VAL A 150 17.97 7.34 -5.22
N ALA A 151 16.95 6.47 -5.29
CA ALA A 151 16.61 5.57 -4.20
C ALA A 151 16.54 4.09 -4.59
N LEU A 152 15.83 3.73 -5.66
CA LEU A 152 15.45 2.35 -5.96
C LEU A 152 15.78 1.95 -7.42
N PRO A 153 17.07 1.89 -7.80
CA PRO A 153 17.45 1.43 -9.14
C PRO A 153 16.92 0.01 -9.38
N GLY A 154 16.35 -0.22 -10.58
CA GLY A 154 15.85 -1.53 -11.01
C GLY A 154 14.36 -1.75 -10.78
N LEU A 155 13.68 -1.03 -9.88
CA LEU A 155 12.22 -1.08 -9.77
C LEU A 155 11.57 -0.11 -10.76
N GLN A 156 10.51 -0.55 -11.43
CA GLN A 156 9.86 0.23 -12.49
C GLN A 156 8.70 1.06 -11.97
N ASP A 157 7.93 0.55 -10.97
CA ASP A 157 6.81 1.26 -10.36
C ASP A 157 6.77 1.06 -8.85
N THR A 158 7.23 2.04 -8.11
CA THR A 158 7.30 1.98 -6.64
C THR A 158 6.04 2.49 -5.95
N GLN A 159 5.16 3.21 -6.66
CA GLN A 159 4.04 3.95 -6.07
C GLN A 159 2.66 3.40 -6.40
N CYS A 160 2.57 2.22 -6.99
CA CYS A 160 1.29 1.56 -7.14
C CYS A 160 0.76 1.14 -5.76
N GLY A 161 -0.46 1.55 -5.41
CA GLY A 161 -1.08 1.31 -4.10
C GLY A 161 -1.58 -0.12 -3.91
N PHE A 162 -0.86 -1.13 -4.41
CA PHE A 162 -1.25 -2.53 -4.37
C PHE A 162 0.02 -3.37 -4.10
N LYS A 163 0.25 -3.71 -2.82
CA LYS A 163 1.49 -4.32 -2.36
C LYS A 163 1.23 -5.37 -1.30
N CYS A 164 1.94 -6.49 -1.39
CA CYS A 164 1.90 -7.57 -0.42
C CYS A 164 3.25 -7.71 0.30
N PHE A 165 3.20 -7.96 1.58
CA PHE A 165 4.36 -8.19 2.44
C PHE A 165 4.14 -9.43 3.29
N ARG A 166 5.14 -10.27 3.45
CA ARG A 166 5.14 -11.29 4.51
C ARG A 166 5.14 -10.58 5.87
N ALA A 167 4.42 -11.08 6.84
CA ALA A 167 4.23 -10.40 8.12
C ALA A 167 5.53 -10.02 8.83
N ALA A 168 6.50 -10.94 8.90
CA ALA A 168 7.79 -10.65 9.53
C ALA A 168 8.53 -9.50 8.83
N VAL A 169 8.44 -9.42 7.49
CA VAL A 169 9.01 -8.32 6.71
C VAL A 169 8.26 -7.02 6.98
N ALA A 170 6.94 -7.06 7.03
CA ALA A 170 6.12 -5.88 7.34
C ALA A 170 6.46 -5.32 8.73
N GLU A 171 6.56 -6.18 9.74
CA GLU A 171 6.93 -5.79 11.11
C GLU A 171 8.33 -5.17 11.17
N ASP A 172 9.29 -5.74 10.46
CA ASP A 172 10.65 -5.20 10.42
C ASP A 172 10.69 -3.82 9.76
N ILE A 173 10.12 -3.66 8.55
CA ILE A 173 10.31 -2.44 7.77
C ILE A 173 9.40 -1.28 8.19
N PHE A 174 8.11 -1.53 8.50
CA PHE A 174 7.16 -0.47 8.83
C PHE A 174 7.43 0.19 10.18
N ARG A 175 8.11 -0.48 11.12
CA ARG A 175 8.54 0.16 12.37
C ARG A 175 9.49 1.34 12.12
N TYR A 176 10.32 1.25 11.09
CA TYR A 176 11.30 2.28 10.72
C TYR A 176 10.75 3.32 9.71
N GLN A 177 9.53 3.15 9.23
CA GLN A 177 8.91 4.14 8.35
C GLN A 177 8.71 5.47 9.09
N THR A 178 9.16 6.58 8.49
CA THR A 178 9.07 7.94 9.03
C THR A 178 8.20 8.87 8.21
N ILE A 179 8.00 8.58 6.91
CA ILE A 179 7.29 9.45 5.99
C ILE A 179 5.77 9.27 6.15
N PRO A 180 5.05 10.34 6.56
CA PRO A 180 3.61 10.26 6.77
C PRO A 180 2.79 10.37 5.47
N GLY A 181 3.38 10.93 4.40
CA GLY A 181 2.74 11.27 3.13
C GLY A 181 2.82 10.17 2.07
N TRP A 182 2.70 10.60 0.81
CA TRP A 182 2.64 9.70 -0.36
C TRP A 182 3.94 8.94 -0.64
N THR A 183 5.08 9.48 -0.22
CA THR A 183 6.40 8.89 -0.50
C THR A 183 6.75 7.73 0.44
N PHE A 184 5.86 7.37 1.38
CA PHE A 184 6.05 6.21 2.26
C PHE A 184 6.34 4.92 1.46
N ASP A 185 5.71 4.78 0.30
CA ASP A 185 5.92 3.64 -0.60
C ASP A 185 7.38 3.48 -0.99
N VAL A 186 8.05 4.59 -1.32
CA VAL A 186 9.47 4.58 -1.67
C VAL A 186 10.31 4.27 -0.44
N GLU A 187 9.97 4.85 0.72
CA GLU A 187 10.71 4.62 1.97
C GLU A 187 10.69 3.16 2.38
N VAL A 188 9.50 2.52 2.43
CA VAL A 188 9.40 1.12 2.86
C VAL A 188 10.10 0.15 1.92
N LEU A 189 10.04 0.39 0.60
CA LEU A 189 10.78 -0.40 -0.38
C LEU A 189 12.30 -0.17 -0.30
N TYR A 190 12.71 1.06 0.03
CA TYR A 190 14.11 1.39 0.28
C TYR A 190 14.65 0.63 1.51
N ILE A 191 13.90 0.62 2.61
CA ILE A 191 14.24 -0.14 3.81
C ILE A 191 14.30 -1.64 3.51
N ALA A 192 13.28 -2.17 2.80
CA ALA A 192 13.24 -3.58 2.40
C ALA A 192 14.51 -3.98 1.62
N ARG A 193 14.94 -3.13 0.68
CA ARG A 193 16.15 -3.36 -0.09
C ARG A 193 17.42 -3.31 0.76
N LEU A 194 17.52 -2.36 1.67
CA LEU A 194 18.66 -2.28 2.61
C LEU A 194 18.77 -3.50 3.50
N ARG A 195 17.64 -4.13 3.83
CA ARG A 195 17.54 -5.35 4.64
C ARG A 195 17.78 -6.62 3.84
N GLY A 196 17.97 -6.51 2.50
CA GLY A 196 18.18 -7.65 1.62
C GLY A 196 16.92 -8.44 1.27
N TYR A 197 15.73 -7.91 1.57
CA TYR A 197 14.48 -8.56 1.20
C TYR A 197 14.27 -8.57 -0.32
N ARG A 198 13.75 -9.68 -0.82
CA ARG A 198 13.40 -9.84 -2.22
C ARG A 198 12.13 -9.08 -2.57
N ILE A 199 12.23 -8.16 -3.53
CA ILE A 199 11.09 -7.40 -4.05
C ILE A 199 10.76 -7.91 -5.46
N VAL A 200 9.52 -8.31 -5.68
CA VAL A 200 9.01 -8.81 -6.96
C VAL A 200 7.99 -7.82 -7.52
N GLU A 201 8.16 -7.39 -8.78
CA GLU A 201 7.17 -6.58 -9.50
C GLU A 201 6.23 -7.49 -10.29
N ILE A 202 4.93 -7.28 -10.12
CA ILE A 202 3.87 -8.02 -10.81
C ILE A 202 3.12 -7.07 -11.73
N PRO A 203 3.13 -7.31 -13.06
CA PRO A 203 2.36 -6.49 -13.98
C PRO A 203 0.86 -6.65 -13.73
N ILE A 204 0.12 -5.53 -13.72
CA ILE A 204 -1.31 -5.52 -13.42
C ILE A 204 -2.12 -4.74 -14.45
N PRO A 205 -3.41 -5.07 -14.63
CA PRO A 205 -4.38 -4.15 -15.22
C PRO A 205 -4.68 -3.03 -14.23
N TRP A 206 -4.54 -1.80 -14.67
CA TRP A 206 -4.81 -0.62 -13.84
C TRP A 206 -5.81 0.31 -14.53
N TYR A 207 -6.83 0.70 -13.79
CA TYR A 207 -7.91 1.57 -14.26
C TYR A 207 -7.78 2.94 -13.62
N PHE A 208 -7.64 3.96 -14.47
CA PHE A 208 -7.51 5.34 -14.00
C PHE A 208 -8.80 5.83 -13.34
N ASP A 209 -8.70 6.35 -12.10
CA ASP A 209 -9.77 7.09 -11.44
C ASP A 209 -9.50 8.60 -11.52
N ALA A 210 -10.43 9.32 -12.14
CA ALA A 210 -10.36 10.78 -12.29
C ALA A 210 -10.47 11.53 -10.94
N ASN A 211 -11.04 10.89 -9.91
CA ASN A 211 -11.19 11.46 -8.56
C ASN A 211 -9.94 11.29 -7.68
N SER A 212 -8.78 11.08 -8.30
CA SER A 212 -7.50 10.96 -7.59
C SER A 212 -7.22 12.20 -6.72
N LYS A 213 -6.83 11.97 -5.47
CA LYS A 213 -6.52 13.01 -4.47
C LYS A 213 -5.10 13.59 -4.61
N VAL A 214 -4.27 13.04 -5.48
CA VAL A 214 -2.89 13.47 -5.70
C VAL A 214 -2.87 14.81 -6.44
N ARG A 215 -2.31 15.83 -5.82
CA ARG A 215 -2.08 17.16 -6.40
C ARG A 215 -0.70 17.19 -7.05
N VAL A 216 -0.66 16.97 -8.37
CA VAL A 216 0.57 16.70 -9.13
C VAL A 216 1.73 17.64 -8.78
N MET A 217 1.56 18.96 -8.85
CA MET A 217 2.68 19.89 -8.60
C MET A 217 3.10 19.96 -7.13
N LYS A 218 2.12 20.13 -6.21
CA LYS A 218 2.43 20.30 -4.78
C LYS A 218 3.05 19.02 -4.20
N ASP A 219 2.45 17.88 -4.53
CA ASP A 219 2.89 16.61 -3.97
C ASP A 219 4.25 16.21 -4.57
N SER A 220 4.53 16.52 -5.85
CA SER A 220 5.84 16.23 -6.47
C SER A 220 7.01 16.93 -5.78
N ILE A 221 6.85 18.18 -5.36
CA ILE A 221 7.90 18.91 -4.63
C ILE A 221 8.13 18.24 -3.26
N GLN A 222 7.04 17.96 -2.52
CA GLN A 222 7.15 17.28 -1.23
C GLN A 222 7.81 15.91 -1.39
N MET A 223 7.42 15.16 -2.40
CA MET A 223 7.98 13.83 -2.68
C MET A 223 9.47 13.90 -3.02
N ALA A 224 9.95 14.95 -3.71
CA ALA A 224 11.38 15.15 -3.95
C ALA A 224 12.14 15.45 -2.64
N LEU A 225 11.58 16.27 -1.75
CA LEU A 225 12.14 16.50 -0.41
C LEU A 225 12.17 15.24 0.44
N ASP A 226 11.13 14.43 0.35
CA ASP A 226 11.04 13.14 1.06
C ASP A 226 12.16 12.17 0.58
N LEU A 227 12.47 12.13 -0.72
CA LEU A 227 13.61 11.33 -1.22
C LEU A 227 14.94 11.76 -0.58
N LEU A 228 15.15 13.07 -0.39
CA LEU A 228 16.34 13.57 0.31
C LEU A 228 16.31 13.17 1.79
N ALA A 229 15.12 13.21 2.43
CA ALA A 229 14.94 12.76 3.81
C ALA A 229 15.27 11.27 3.97
N ILE A 230 14.81 10.41 3.05
CA ILE A 230 15.15 8.98 3.01
C ILE A 230 16.68 8.79 2.95
N ARG A 231 17.35 9.47 2.04
CA ARG A 231 18.82 9.38 1.93
C ARG A 231 19.53 9.87 3.19
N ARG A 232 19.08 10.97 3.78
CA ARG A 232 19.62 11.49 5.04
C ARG A 232 19.44 10.52 6.20
N ASN A 233 18.25 9.91 6.32
CA ASN A 233 17.96 8.93 7.37
C ASN A 233 18.85 7.69 7.22
N HIS A 234 19.06 7.23 5.99
CA HIS A 234 20.00 6.15 5.70
C HIS A 234 21.43 6.49 6.15
N LEU A 235 21.95 7.66 5.75
CA LEU A 235 23.33 8.10 6.12
C LEU A 235 23.51 8.27 7.64
N ARG A 236 22.41 8.54 8.36
CA ARG A 236 22.41 8.61 9.84
C ARG A 236 22.25 7.25 10.52
N GLY A 237 22.15 6.17 9.75
CA GLY A 237 21.95 4.81 10.30
C GLY A 237 20.56 4.53 10.84
N PHE A 238 19.56 5.42 10.61
CA PHE A 238 18.23 5.27 11.17
C PHE A 238 17.52 3.97 10.70
N TYR A 239 17.84 3.49 9.52
CA TYR A 239 17.27 2.25 8.97
C TYR A 239 18.12 1.01 9.27
N ALA A 240 19.23 1.13 10.03
CA ALA A 240 20.02 -0.03 10.43
C ALA A 240 19.19 -0.97 11.34
N PRO A 241 19.35 -2.31 11.22
CA PRO A 241 18.74 -3.22 12.17
C PRO A 241 19.24 -2.89 13.58
N GLU A 242 18.32 -2.83 14.55
CA GLU A 242 18.74 -2.87 15.94
C GLU A 242 19.42 -4.22 16.14
N HIS A 243 20.70 -4.19 16.51
CA HIS A 243 21.36 -5.39 16.97
C HIS A 243 20.72 -5.78 18.31
N HIS A 244 19.75 -6.70 18.27
CA HIS A 244 19.40 -7.42 19.49
C HIS A 244 20.59 -8.34 19.82
N PRO A 245 21.20 -8.16 20.98
CA PRO A 245 22.27 -9.03 21.46
C PRO A 245 21.79 -10.46 21.66
#